data_6f8b1665bb2f7d7268e75e4c00198990
#
_entry.id   6f8b1665bb2f7d7268e75e4c00198990
#
_cell.length_a   1.000
_cell.length_b   1.000
_cell.length_c   1.000
_cell.angle_alpha   90.00
_cell.angle_beta   90.00
_cell.angle_gamma   90.00
#
_symmetry.space_group_name_H-M   'P 1'
#
loop_
_entity.id
_entity.type
_entity.pdbx_description
1 polymer ?
#
loop_
_entity_poly.entity_id
_entity_poly.type
_entity_poly.pdbx_seq_one_letter_code
_entity_poly.pdbx_strand_id
1 'polypeptide(L)'
;MISIIIFNLMRNDHHTIFGINGSYAVLESKKYKIIEILIRSGSPAEKDGRITHVLGYHGGHIKILPSNQFKSNFNQWRTQGIVVRFSGKIDSNLPSYKDKKGNICLLVLDGIEDPQNFGQIIRTSECAGIDGIIITKHSSCGLTDTVLQVSQGAFTQLPIYIVNNLNQTASQLKNEDFWITAAENSIESKNWHEIDYRGKILIIIGSEGRGIKKINLDNSDFQTTIPMQGSINSLNVSASVSAILFERLRQLLSQKRLIKK
;
A
#
# COMPACT_ATOMS: atom_id res chain seq x y z
N MET A 1 18.16 18.93 -25.11
CA MET A 1 17.72 19.19 -23.73
C MET A 1 16.20 18.96 -23.54
N ILE A 2 15.35 19.45 -24.43
CA ILE A 2 13.88 19.22 -24.38
C ILE A 2 13.49 17.74 -24.53
N SER A 3 14.21 16.96 -25.39
CA SER A 3 13.95 15.52 -25.58
C SER A 3 14.21 14.68 -24.35
N ILE A 4 15.19 15.04 -23.49
CA ILE A 4 15.52 14.32 -22.25
C ILE A 4 14.48 14.62 -21.16
N ILE A 5 13.94 15.84 -21.12
CA ILE A 5 12.89 16.24 -20.19
C ILE A 5 11.56 15.55 -20.53
N ILE A 6 11.21 15.48 -21.80
CA ILE A 6 10.01 14.75 -22.28
C ILE A 6 10.17 13.24 -22.05
N PHE A 7 11.37 12.67 -22.25
CA PHE A 7 11.68 11.27 -22.01
C PHE A 7 11.62 10.90 -20.49
N ASN A 8 12.01 11.81 -19.60
CA ASN A 8 11.89 11.62 -18.14
C ASN A 8 10.45 11.82 -17.63
N LEU A 9 9.65 12.70 -18.25
CA LEU A 9 8.22 12.84 -17.92
C LEU A 9 7.39 11.65 -18.35
N MET A 10 7.79 10.95 -19.45
CA MET A 10 7.14 9.72 -19.91
C MET A 10 7.55 8.45 -19.14
N ARG A 11 8.63 8.49 -18.35
CA ARG A 11 9.15 7.33 -17.60
C ARG A 11 8.39 6.99 -16.32
N ASN A 12 7.60 7.91 -15.78
CA ASN A 12 6.93 7.72 -14.48
C ASN A 12 5.65 6.90 -14.53
N ASP A 13 5.13 6.58 -15.73
CA ASP A 13 3.86 5.85 -15.88
C ASP A 13 4.05 4.40 -16.40
N HIS A 14 5.28 3.95 -16.59
CA HIS A 14 5.58 2.58 -17.07
C HIS A 14 6.10 1.74 -15.90
N HIS A 15 5.44 0.64 -15.65
CA HIS A 15 5.71 -0.25 -14.54
C HIS A 15 5.91 -1.69 -15.01
N THR A 16 6.70 -2.43 -14.22
CA THR A 16 6.90 -3.86 -14.42
C THR A 16 6.56 -4.62 -13.14
N ILE A 17 5.73 -5.63 -13.28
CA ILE A 17 5.40 -6.55 -12.19
C ILE A 17 5.61 -7.99 -12.63
N PHE A 18 5.96 -8.87 -11.71
CA PHE A 18 6.18 -10.27 -11.98
C PHE A 18 5.64 -11.18 -10.86
N GLY A 19 5.51 -12.47 -11.18
CA GLY A 19 4.87 -13.45 -10.30
C GLY A 19 3.35 -13.46 -10.44
N ILE A 20 2.76 -14.60 -10.12
CA ILE A 20 1.35 -14.89 -10.42
C ILE A 20 0.40 -13.89 -9.77
N ASN A 21 0.54 -13.64 -8.46
CA ASN A 21 -0.43 -12.81 -7.73
C ASN A 21 -0.42 -11.35 -8.19
N GLY A 22 0.77 -10.73 -8.27
CA GLY A 22 0.87 -9.34 -8.70
C GLY A 22 0.43 -9.14 -10.16
N SER A 23 0.84 -10.06 -11.05
CA SER A 23 0.44 -10.04 -12.45
C SER A 23 -1.07 -10.20 -12.61
N TYR A 24 -1.66 -11.18 -11.92
CA TYR A 24 -3.11 -11.39 -11.91
C TYR A 24 -3.86 -10.14 -11.46
N ALA A 25 -3.45 -9.54 -10.34
CA ALA A 25 -4.12 -8.34 -9.80
C ALA A 25 -4.11 -7.17 -10.79
N VAL A 26 -3.00 -6.94 -11.49
CA VAL A 26 -2.90 -5.89 -12.51
C VAL A 26 -3.80 -6.19 -13.70
N LEU A 27 -3.76 -7.41 -14.24
CA LEU A 27 -4.55 -7.83 -15.39
C LEU A 27 -6.06 -7.80 -15.10
N GLU A 28 -6.47 -8.29 -13.94
CA GLU A 28 -7.88 -8.34 -13.51
C GLU A 28 -8.46 -6.96 -13.20
N SER A 29 -7.64 -6.03 -12.69
CA SER A 29 -8.12 -4.70 -12.24
C SER A 29 -8.72 -3.85 -13.36
N LYS A 30 -8.33 -4.07 -14.63
CA LYS A 30 -8.72 -3.28 -15.81
C LYS A 30 -8.43 -1.77 -15.69
N LYS A 31 -7.62 -1.38 -14.69
CA LYS A 31 -7.28 0.03 -14.41
C LYS A 31 -6.10 0.53 -15.23
N TYR A 32 -5.28 -0.39 -15.75
CA TYR A 32 -4.01 -0.08 -16.37
C TYR A 32 -3.99 -0.48 -17.84
N LYS A 33 -3.26 0.29 -18.65
CA LYS A 33 -2.99 -0.08 -20.04
C LYS A 33 -1.89 -1.14 -20.04
N ILE A 34 -2.21 -2.34 -20.48
CA ILE A 34 -1.25 -3.43 -20.64
C ILE A 34 -0.39 -3.17 -21.88
N ILE A 35 0.93 -3.22 -21.70
CA ILE A 35 1.91 -3.03 -22.77
C ILE A 35 2.36 -4.38 -23.29
N GLU A 36 2.73 -5.30 -22.40
CA GLU A 36 3.25 -6.61 -22.76
C GLU A 36 3.06 -7.62 -21.62
N ILE A 37 2.73 -8.84 -21.99
CA ILE A 37 2.64 -9.98 -21.07
C ILE A 37 3.59 -11.05 -21.58
N LEU A 38 4.62 -11.36 -20.79
CA LEU A 38 5.62 -12.37 -21.12
C LEU A 38 5.39 -13.60 -20.25
N ILE A 39 5.18 -14.73 -20.89
CA ILE A 39 4.95 -16.02 -20.21
C ILE A 39 6.01 -17.00 -20.63
N ARG A 40 6.61 -17.69 -19.66
CA ARG A 40 7.54 -18.79 -19.92
C ARG A 40 6.77 -20.06 -20.21
N SER A 41 7.04 -20.69 -21.36
CA SER A 41 6.46 -22.00 -21.71
C SER A 41 6.76 -23.07 -20.64
N GLY A 42 5.76 -23.85 -20.28
CA GLY A 42 5.80 -24.89 -19.25
C GLY A 42 5.87 -24.38 -17.81
N SER A 43 5.62 -23.06 -17.56
CA SER A 43 5.75 -22.45 -16.24
C SER A 43 4.53 -22.67 -15.34
N PRO A 44 4.67 -22.45 -14.01
CA PRO A 44 3.53 -22.39 -13.11
C PRO A 44 2.47 -21.36 -13.54
N ALA A 45 2.90 -20.19 -14.04
CA ALA A 45 1.97 -19.14 -14.48
C ALA A 45 1.14 -19.55 -15.70
N GLU A 46 1.71 -20.27 -16.67
CA GLU A 46 0.98 -20.76 -17.83
C GLU A 46 -0.11 -21.78 -17.45
N LYS A 47 0.09 -22.51 -16.32
CA LYS A 47 -0.84 -23.52 -15.82
C LYS A 47 -1.82 -22.98 -14.77
N ASP A 48 -1.63 -21.73 -14.29
CA ASP A 48 -2.53 -21.14 -13.29
C ASP A 48 -3.86 -20.74 -13.95
N GLY A 49 -4.96 -21.32 -13.48
CA GLY A 49 -6.30 -21.11 -14.05
C GLY A 49 -6.76 -19.64 -14.00
N ARG A 50 -6.33 -18.87 -12.99
CA ARG A 50 -6.65 -17.42 -12.88
C ARG A 50 -5.94 -16.63 -13.97
N ILE A 51 -4.65 -16.92 -14.20
CA ILE A 51 -3.86 -16.30 -15.26
C ILE A 51 -4.45 -16.67 -16.62
N THR A 52 -4.70 -17.96 -16.90
CA THR A 52 -5.29 -18.42 -18.16
C THR A 52 -6.62 -17.72 -18.43
N HIS A 53 -7.48 -17.58 -17.43
CA HIS A 53 -8.75 -16.88 -17.57
C HIS A 53 -8.56 -15.41 -17.97
N VAL A 54 -7.75 -14.66 -17.23
CA VAL A 54 -7.58 -13.22 -17.48
C VAL A 54 -6.85 -12.91 -18.78
N LEU A 55 -5.98 -13.79 -19.24
CA LEU A 55 -5.29 -13.66 -20.54
C LEU A 55 -6.25 -13.62 -21.72
N GLY A 56 -7.42 -14.25 -21.63
CA GLY A 56 -8.45 -14.20 -22.65
C GLY A 56 -8.89 -12.79 -23.05
N TYR A 57 -8.72 -11.81 -22.14
CA TYR A 57 -9.06 -10.40 -22.38
C TYR A 57 -7.89 -9.57 -22.96
N HIS A 58 -6.68 -10.14 -23.06
CA HIS A 58 -5.45 -9.41 -23.39
C HIS A 58 -4.69 -10.00 -24.59
N GLY A 59 -5.35 -10.75 -25.48
CA GLY A 59 -4.74 -11.59 -26.52
C GLY A 59 -3.66 -10.93 -27.38
N GLY A 60 -3.79 -9.65 -27.73
CA GLY A 60 -2.82 -8.91 -28.55
C GLY A 60 -1.51 -8.54 -27.84
N HIS A 61 -1.40 -8.74 -26.52
CA HIS A 61 -0.25 -8.34 -25.72
C HIS A 61 0.59 -9.50 -25.19
N ILE A 62 0.18 -10.75 -25.48
CA ILE A 62 0.78 -11.97 -24.92
C ILE A 62 1.90 -12.48 -25.81
N LYS A 63 3.05 -12.78 -25.19
CA LYS A 63 4.18 -13.48 -25.80
C LYS A 63 4.57 -14.68 -24.94
N ILE A 64 4.46 -15.88 -25.48
CA ILE A 64 4.96 -17.10 -24.86
C ILE A 64 6.40 -17.33 -25.31
N LEU A 65 7.34 -17.34 -24.36
CA LEU A 65 8.75 -17.48 -24.63
C LEU A 65 9.29 -18.87 -24.24
N PRO A 66 10.18 -19.47 -25.03
CA PRO A 66 10.93 -20.65 -24.61
C PRO A 66 11.69 -20.41 -23.31
N SER A 67 11.86 -21.46 -22.50
CA SER A 67 12.44 -21.36 -21.15
C SER A 67 13.83 -20.72 -21.12
N ASN A 68 14.69 -21.02 -22.09
CA ASN A 68 16.02 -20.43 -22.22
C ASN A 68 15.95 -18.91 -22.47
N GLN A 69 15.13 -18.47 -23.41
CA GLN A 69 14.96 -17.06 -23.75
C GLN A 69 14.34 -16.27 -22.58
N PHE A 70 13.34 -16.85 -21.91
CA PHE A 70 12.75 -16.20 -20.73
C PHE A 70 13.76 -16.06 -19.60
N LYS A 71 14.51 -17.12 -19.30
CA LYS A 71 15.52 -17.11 -18.24
C LYS A 71 16.67 -16.13 -18.52
N SER A 72 17.12 -15.99 -19.77
CA SER A 72 18.19 -15.04 -20.10
C SER A 72 17.79 -13.59 -19.81
N ASN A 73 16.49 -13.26 -19.90
CA ASN A 73 15.97 -11.92 -19.63
C ASN A 73 15.64 -11.68 -18.15
N PHE A 74 15.28 -12.72 -17.39
CA PHE A 74 14.68 -12.60 -16.06
C PHE A 74 15.24 -13.58 -15.01
N ASN A 75 16.50 -14.04 -15.15
CA ASN A 75 17.11 -15.06 -14.28
C ASN A 75 17.21 -14.65 -12.80
N GLN A 76 17.29 -13.35 -12.52
CA GLN A 76 17.43 -12.82 -11.16
C GLN A 76 16.08 -12.65 -10.44
N TRP A 77 14.95 -12.84 -11.13
CA TRP A 77 13.62 -12.57 -10.60
C TRP A 77 12.87 -13.87 -10.28
N ARG A 78 12.15 -13.88 -9.16
CA ARG A 78 11.23 -14.99 -8.83
C ARG A 78 9.91 -14.82 -9.59
N THR A 79 9.96 -14.88 -10.91
CA THR A 79 8.84 -14.53 -11.79
C THR A 79 7.69 -15.56 -11.80
N GLN A 80 7.90 -16.77 -11.28
CA GLN A 80 6.97 -17.88 -11.45
C GLN A 80 6.57 -18.13 -12.92
N GLY A 81 7.30 -17.53 -13.87
CA GLY A 81 7.13 -17.63 -15.30
C GLY A 81 6.21 -16.60 -15.94
N ILE A 82 5.91 -15.51 -15.27
CA ILE A 82 5.16 -14.38 -15.83
C ILE A 82 5.77 -13.03 -15.46
N VAL A 83 5.80 -12.12 -16.44
CA VAL A 83 6.15 -10.71 -16.29
C VAL A 83 5.13 -9.88 -17.05
N VAL A 84 4.58 -8.85 -16.42
CA VAL A 84 3.63 -7.91 -17.04
C VAL A 84 4.23 -6.51 -17.02
N ARG A 85 4.24 -5.88 -18.20
CA ARG A 85 4.56 -4.47 -18.36
C ARG A 85 3.28 -3.71 -18.61
N PHE A 86 3.06 -2.65 -17.87
CA PHE A 86 1.84 -1.86 -17.95
C PHE A 86 2.13 -0.38 -17.76
N SER A 87 1.17 0.47 -18.10
CA SER A 87 1.24 1.90 -17.83
C SER A 87 -0.05 2.41 -17.22
N GLY A 88 0.06 3.46 -16.42
CA GLY A 88 -1.05 4.13 -15.79
C GLY A 88 -0.68 4.69 -14.42
N LYS A 89 -1.48 5.63 -13.97
CA LYS A 89 -1.29 6.29 -12.68
C LYS A 89 -1.66 5.36 -11.54
N ILE A 90 -0.77 5.18 -10.58
CA ILE A 90 -0.99 4.33 -9.41
C ILE A 90 -1.67 5.10 -8.28
N ASP A 91 -1.25 6.36 -8.05
CA ASP A 91 -1.82 7.21 -7.02
C ASP A 91 -3.19 7.77 -7.43
N SER A 92 -3.95 8.19 -6.42
CA SER A 92 -5.27 8.79 -6.56
C SER A 92 -5.32 10.14 -5.85
N ASN A 93 -6.32 10.94 -6.17
CA ASN A 93 -6.61 12.14 -5.39
C ASN A 93 -7.40 11.78 -4.13
N LEU A 94 -7.03 12.40 -3.00
CA LEU A 94 -7.76 12.20 -1.75
C LEU A 94 -9.18 12.76 -1.89
N PRO A 95 -10.22 11.93 -1.75
CA PRO A 95 -11.60 12.40 -1.82
C PRO A 95 -12.02 13.07 -0.51
N SER A 96 -13.12 13.83 -0.52
CA SER A 96 -13.79 14.23 0.72
C SER A 96 -14.54 13.05 1.32
N TYR A 97 -14.48 12.96 2.64
CA TYR A 97 -15.18 11.96 3.45
C TYR A 97 -16.32 12.59 4.28
N LYS A 98 -16.62 13.87 4.09
CA LYS A 98 -17.61 14.63 4.90
C LYS A 98 -18.95 13.93 4.99
N ASP A 99 -19.47 13.48 3.86
CA ASP A 99 -20.81 12.86 3.79
C ASP A 99 -20.78 11.33 3.94
N LYS A 100 -19.58 10.74 4.08
CA LYS A 100 -19.44 9.30 4.29
C LYS A 100 -19.68 8.96 5.76
N LYS A 101 -20.47 7.91 5.99
CA LYS A 101 -20.80 7.38 7.33
C LYS A 101 -20.14 6.02 7.53
N GLY A 102 -19.99 5.63 8.79
CA GLY A 102 -19.50 4.31 9.18
C GLY A 102 -18.01 4.30 9.53
N ASN A 103 -17.42 3.13 9.44
CA ASN A 103 -16.02 2.93 9.80
C ASN A 103 -15.12 3.21 8.60
N ILE A 104 -14.33 4.26 8.67
CA ILE A 104 -13.37 4.68 7.64
C ILE A 104 -11.99 4.77 8.29
N CYS A 105 -11.00 4.18 7.68
CA CYS A 105 -9.63 4.23 8.18
C CYS A 105 -8.67 4.67 7.08
N LEU A 106 -7.92 5.71 7.35
CA LEU A 106 -6.80 6.15 6.54
C LEU A 106 -5.51 5.98 7.31
N LEU A 107 -4.46 5.52 6.63
CA LEU A 107 -3.13 5.36 7.18
C LEU A 107 -2.20 6.42 6.59
N VAL A 108 -1.59 7.23 7.43
CA VAL A 108 -0.54 8.18 7.05
C VAL A 108 0.83 7.56 7.31
N LEU A 109 1.71 7.63 6.32
CA LEU A 109 3.10 7.25 6.44
C LEU A 109 3.98 8.52 6.39
N ASP A 110 4.46 8.96 7.56
CA ASP A 110 5.29 10.17 7.67
C ASP A 110 6.78 9.81 7.52
N GLY A 111 7.24 9.81 6.25
CA GLY A 111 8.65 9.64 5.95
C GLY A 111 9.14 8.20 5.78
N ILE A 112 8.33 7.29 5.26
CA ILE A 112 8.76 5.92 4.94
C ILE A 112 9.66 5.93 3.70
N GLU A 113 10.93 5.58 3.88
CA GLU A 113 11.96 5.65 2.83
C GLU A 113 12.29 4.26 2.22
N ASP A 114 12.07 3.16 2.96
CA ASP A 114 12.35 1.80 2.48
C ASP A 114 11.20 1.26 1.62
N PRO A 115 11.45 0.93 0.32
CA PRO A 115 10.45 0.35 -0.57
C PRO A 115 9.92 -1.01 -0.11
N GLN A 116 10.72 -1.80 0.62
CA GLN A 116 10.29 -3.11 1.14
C GLN A 116 9.24 -2.92 2.23
N ASN A 117 9.49 -2.01 3.18
CA ASN A 117 8.53 -1.68 4.21
C ASN A 117 7.25 -1.10 3.61
N PHE A 118 7.36 -0.16 2.67
CA PHE A 118 6.19 0.44 2.05
C PHE A 118 5.33 -0.58 1.29
N GLY A 119 5.94 -1.45 0.49
CA GLY A 119 5.22 -2.51 -0.22
C GLY A 119 4.51 -3.49 0.72
N GLN A 120 5.15 -3.87 1.84
CA GLN A 120 4.54 -4.71 2.88
C GLN A 120 3.39 -3.99 3.58
N ILE A 121 3.52 -2.70 3.86
CA ILE A 121 2.46 -1.89 4.46
C ILE A 121 1.24 -1.83 3.54
N ILE A 122 1.41 -1.59 2.24
CA ILE A 122 0.31 -1.61 1.27
C ILE A 122 -0.43 -2.94 1.31
N ARG A 123 0.31 -4.05 1.30
CA ARG A 123 -0.28 -5.40 1.36
C ARG A 123 -1.05 -5.64 2.65
N THR A 124 -0.46 -5.32 3.79
CA THR A 124 -1.09 -5.45 5.10
C THR A 124 -2.34 -4.60 5.23
N SER A 125 -2.28 -3.38 4.73
CA SER A 125 -3.37 -2.41 4.75
C SER A 125 -4.58 -2.87 3.95
N GLU A 126 -4.35 -3.42 2.76
CA GLU A 126 -5.40 -4.04 1.94
C GLU A 126 -6.04 -5.22 2.67
N CYS A 127 -5.23 -6.15 3.21
CA CYS A 127 -5.72 -7.29 3.98
C CYS A 127 -6.52 -6.89 5.23
N ALA A 128 -6.16 -5.78 5.88
CA ALA A 128 -6.87 -5.25 7.04
C ALA A 128 -8.14 -4.45 6.68
N GLY A 129 -8.37 -4.20 5.38
CA GLY A 129 -9.55 -3.52 4.87
C GLY A 129 -9.63 -2.05 5.27
N ILE A 130 -8.53 -1.30 5.15
CA ILE A 130 -8.55 0.15 5.32
C ILE A 130 -8.93 0.85 4.01
N ASP A 131 -9.29 2.13 4.08
CA ASP A 131 -9.85 2.89 2.96
C ASP A 131 -8.80 3.62 2.12
N GLY A 132 -7.54 3.69 2.59
CA GLY A 132 -6.45 4.26 1.81
C GLY A 132 -5.19 4.57 2.62
N ILE A 133 -4.10 4.79 1.90
CA ILE A 133 -2.81 5.23 2.45
C ILE A 133 -2.51 6.64 1.95
N ILE A 134 -2.02 7.49 2.84
CA ILE A 134 -1.58 8.86 2.54
C ILE A 134 -0.07 8.94 2.72
N ILE A 135 0.63 9.42 1.71
CA ILE A 135 2.07 9.72 1.74
C ILE A 135 2.34 11.15 1.28
N THR A 136 3.50 11.68 1.62
CA THR A 136 3.95 12.98 1.11
C THR A 136 4.79 12.83 -0.15
N LYS A 137 4.70 13.83 -1.02
CA LYS A 137 5.43 13.86 -2.29
C LYS A 137 6.96 13.82 -2.13
N HIS A 138 7.50 14.39 -1.05
CA HIS A 138 8.94 14.65 -0.92
C HIS A 138 9.64 13.87 0.21
N SER A 139 8.90 13.13 1.03
CA SER A 139 9.47 12.40 2.18
C SER A 139 9.10 10.92 2.20
N SER A 140 8.84 10.33 1.06
CA SER A 140 8.63 8.88 0.92
C SER A 140 9.39 8.34 -0.30
N CYS A 141 9.65 7.05 -0.32
CA CYS A 141 10.32 6.37 -1.44
C CYS A 141 9.50 6.35 -2.74
N GLY A 142 8.26 6.84 -2.73
CA GLY A 142 7.37 6.84 -3.89
C GLY A 142 6.87 5.45 -4.29
N LEU A 143 6.08 5.39 -5.37
CA LEU A 143 5.46 4.17 -5.90
C LEU A 143 6.36 3.54 -6.97
N THR A 144 7.51 3.03 -6.56
CA THR A 144 8.49 2.36 -7.43
C THR A 144 8.04 0.94 -7.79
N ASP A 145 8.62 0.35 -8.86
CA ASP A 145 8.37 -1.05 -9.21
C ASP A 145 8.65 -2.02 -8.05
N THR A 146 9.63 -1.72 -7.20
CA THR A 146 9.90 -2.51 -5.98
C THR A 146 8.73 -2.46 -5.01
N VAL A 147 8.15 -1.29 -4.75
CA VAL A 147 6.97 -1.12 -3.89
C VAL A 147 5.78 -1.91 -4.45
N LEU A 148 5.52 -1.75 -5.76
CA LEU A 148 4.43 -2.45 -6.45
C LEU A 148 4.62 -3.97 -6.37
N GLN A 149 5.85 -4.44 -6.62
CA GLN A 149 6.21 -5.86 -6.57
C GLN A 149 6.02 -6.46 -5.17
N VAL A 150 6.51 -5.78 -4.12
CA VAL A 150 6.41 -6.25 -2.73
C VAL A 150 4.96 -6.28 -2.26
N SER A 151 4.13 -5.34 -2.70
CA SER A 151 2.69 -5.30 -2.37
C SER A 151 1.88 -6.46 -2.95
N GLN A 152 2.47 -7.27 -3.86
CA GLN A 152 1.82 -8.45 -4.47
C GLN A 152 0.47 -8.15 -5.13
N GLY A 153 0.30 -6.94 -5.66
CA GLY A 153 -0.92 -6.51 -6.34
C GLY A 153 -1.94 -5.77 -5.46
N ALA A 154 -1.71 -5.66 -4.15
CA ALA A 154 -2.62 -4.95 -3.23
C ALA A 154 -2.85 -3.49 -3.64
N PHE A 155 -1.86 -2.83 -4.26
CA PHE A 155 -1.97 -1.46 -4.78
C PHE A 155 -3.08 -1.28 -5.83
N THR A 156 -3.55 -2.36 -6.47
CA THR A 156 -4.65 -2.28 -7.43
C THR A 156 -6.02 -2.08 -6.76
N GLN A 157 -6.14 -2.43 -5.49
CA GLN A 157 -7.38 -2.37 -4.71
C GLN A 157 -7.38 -1.23 -3.69
N LEU A 158 -6.23 -0.98 -3.04
CA LEU A 158 -6.09 0.02 -2.01
C LEU A 158 -5.67 1.37 -2.61
N PRO A 159 -6.47 2.45 -2.46
CA PRO A 159 -6.08 3.79 -2.91
C PRO A 159 -4.85 4.31 -2.16
N ILE A 160 -3.93 4.92 -2.90
CA ILE A 160 -2.75 5.60 -2.34
C ILE A 160 -2.84 7.08 -2.74
N TYR A 161 -2.84 7.95 -1.75
CA TYR A 161 -3.00 9.39 -1.92
C TYR A 161 -1.67 10.10 -1.70
N ILE A 162 -1.24 10.90 -2.67
CA ILE A 162 -0.03 11.72 -2.54
C ILE A 162 -0.44 13.15 -2.21
N VAL A 163 -0.02 13.63 -1.04
CA VAL A 163 -0.33 14.98 -0.57
C VAL A 163 0.93 15.83 -0.43
N ASN A 164 0.79 17.15 -0.50
CA ASN A 164 1.91 18.06 -0.33
C ASN A 164 2.21 18.34 1.15
N ASN A 165 1.18 18.35 2.01
CA ASN A 165 1.30 18.74 3.41
C ASN A 165 0.39 17.86 4.29
N LEU A 166 1.01 17.00 5.10
CA LEU A 166 0.29 16.09 6.00
C LEU A 166 -0.51 16.84 7.08
N ASN A 167 0.06 17.88 7.66
CA ASN A 167 -0.61 18.64 8.70
C ASN A 167 -1.88 19.31 8.19
N GLN A 168 -1.83 19.92 7.01
CA GLN A 168 -3.01 20.49 6.37
C GLN A 168 -4.05 19.41 6.04
N THR A 169 -3.61 18.27 5.53
CA THR A 169 -4.49 17.14 5.22
C THR A 169 -5.13 16.56 6.49
N ALA A 170 -4.37 16.40 7.57
CA ALA A 170 -4.89 15.94 8.85
C ALA A 170 -5.93 16.92 9.42
N SER A 171 -5.67 18.23 9.37
CA SER A 171 -6.62 19.26 9.79
C SER A 171 -7.91 19.25 8.95
N GLN A 172 -7.79 19.04 7.63
CA GLN A 172 -8.96 18.88 6.76
C GLN A 172 -9.79 17.67 7.16
N LEU A 173 -9.16 16.49 7.35
CA LEU A 173 -9.85 15.27 7.75
C LEU A 173 -10.49 15.40 9.15
N LYS A 174 -9.85 16.14 10.06
CA LYS A 174 -10.42 16.45 11.38
C LYS A 174 -11.75 17.21 11.25
N ASN A 175 -11.83 18.16 10.32
CA ASN A 175 -13.08 18.87 9.99
C ASN A 175 -14.13 17.99 9.27
N GLU A 176 -13.73 16.78 8.88
CA GLU A 176 -14.60 15.74 8.30
C GLU A 176 -14.89 14.60 9.30
N ASP A 177 -14.75 14.88 10.62
CA ASP A 177 -15.00 14.01 11.77
C ASP A 177 -14.03 12.84 11.94
N PHE A 178 -12.80 12.97 11.46
CA PHE A 178 -11.76 11.97 11.74
C PHE A 178 -11.11 12.23 13.10
N TRP A 179 -10.99 11.18 13.91
CA TRP A 179 -10.06 11.13 15.03
C TRP A 179 -8.66 10.80 14.55
N ILE A 180 -7.66 11.47 15.10
CA ILE A 180 -6.26 11.30 14.69
C ILE A 180 -5.51 10.58 15.80
N THR A 181 -4.92 9.43 15.45
CA THR A 181 -4.07 8.64 16.37
C THR A 181 -2.66 8.56 15.80
N ALA A 182 -1.66 8.98 16.58
CA ALA A 182 -0.25 8.87 16.24
C ALA A 182 0.38 7.68 16.97
N ALA A 183 1.07 6.79 16.23
CA ALA A 183 1.82 5.70 16.84
C ALA A 183 3.23 6.18 17.20
N GLU A 184 3.39 6.55 18.45
CA GLU A 184 4.62 7.11 19.02
C GLU A 184 4.88 6.52 20.41
N ASN A 185 6.14 6.19 20.70
CA ASN A 185 6.53 5.70 22.00
C ASN A 185 6.86 6.87 22.94
N SER A 186 5.86 7.44 23.58
CA SER A 186 6.00 8.52 24.55
C SER A 186 5.36 8.17 25.90
N ILE A 187 5.70 8.93 26.95
CA ILE A 187 5.14 8.75 28.31
C ILE A 187 3.62 8.95 28.33
N GLU A 188 3.10 9.78 27.43
CA GLU A 188 1.67 10.10 27.33
C GLU A 188 0.88 9.10 26.45
N SER A 189 1.58 8.16 25.81
CA SER A 189 0.95 7.20 24.92
C SER A 189 0.15 6.15 25.66
N LYS A 190 -1.08 5.91 25.19
CA LYS A 190 -1.90 4.76 25.61
C LYS A 190 -1.42 3.49 24.93
N ASN A 191 -1.65 2.33 25.52
CA ASN A 191 -1.40 1.08 24.82
C ASN A 191 -2.26 0.98 23.55
N TRP A 192 -1.71 0.41 22.50
CA TRP A 192 -2.34 0.29 21.19
C TRP A 192 -3.73 -0.35 21.21
N HIS A 193 -4.01 -1.26 22.11
CA HIS A 193 -5.30 -1.93 22.26
C HIS A 193 -6.33 -1.14 23.09
N GLU A 194 -5.95 -0.04 23.75
CA GLU A 194 -6.83 0.84 24.52
C GLU A 194 -7.45 1.95 23.66
N ILE A 195 -6.96 2.14 22.44
CA ILE A 195 -7.52 3.10 21.48
C ILE A 195 -8.76 2.50 20.82
N ASP A 196 -9.82 3.30 20.71
CA ASP A 196 -10.97 2.96 19.90
C ASP A 196 -10.69 3.34 18.41
N TYR A 197 -10.49 2.32 17.57
CA TYR A 197 -10.23 2.50 16.14
C TYR A 197 -11.48 2.45 15.28
N ARG A 198 -12.68 2.50 15.87
CA ARG A 198 -13.95 2.53 15.14
C ARG A 198 -14.28 3.95 14.68
N GLY A 199 -15.29 4.07 13.79
CA GLY A 199 -15.65 5.35 13.20
C GLY A 199 -14.65 5.81 12.14
N LYS A 200 -14.54 7.11 11.94
CA LYS A 200 -13.56 7.73 11.04
C LYS A 200 -12.25 7.94 11.78
N ILE A 201 -11.20 7.26 11.36
CA ILE A 201 -9.89 7.33 12.02
C ILE A 201 -8.76 7.54 11.01
N LEU A 202 -7.85 8.43 11.36
CA LEU A 202 -6.57 8.65 10.70
C LEU A 202 -5.46 8.15 11.61
N ILE A 203 -4.72 7.15 11.17
CA ILE A 203 -3.58 6.57 11.91
C ILE A 203 -2.30 7.11 11.29
N ILE A 204 -1.44 7.74 12.09
CA ILE A 204 -0.15 8.28 11.64
C ILE A 204 0.96 7.38 12.17
N ILE A 205 1.80 6.91 11.25
CA ILE A 205 2.99 6.12 11.55
C ILE A 205 4.22 6.88 11.03
N GLY A 206 5.22 7.04 11.87
CA GLY A 206 6.48 7.70 11.53
C GLY A 206 7.49 6.79 10.87
N SER A 207 8.59 7.40 10.38
CA SER A 207 9.73 6.68 9.84
C SER A 207 10.58 6.03 10.93
N GLU A 208 11.32 4.97 10.53
CA GLU A 208 12.35 4.38 11.38
C GLU A 208 13.42 5.43 11.71
N GLY A 209 13.68 5.64 12.98
CA GLY A 209 14.73 6.54 13.48
C GLY A 209 14.32 8.00 13.70
N ARG A 210 13.45 8.61 12.88
CA ARG A 210 12.98 9.99 13.08
C ARG A 210 11.63 10.08 13.79
N GLY A 211 10.86 8.98 13.79
CA GLY A 211 9.51 8.96 14.33
C GLY A 211 8.55 9.86 13.53
N ILE A 212 7.53 10.34 14.20
CA ILE A 212 6.52 11.26 13.66
C ILE A 212 6.98 12.69 13.91
N LYS A 213 6.80 13.57 12.92
CA LYS A 213 7.13 15.00 13.09
C LYS A 213 6.29 15.60 14.23
N LYS A 214 6.93 16.44 15.08
CA LYS A 214 6.28 17.05 16.25
C LYS A 214 4.96 17.73 15.91
N ILE A 215 4.87 18.47 14.81
CA ILE A 215 3.63 19.14 14.38
C ILE A 215 2.47 18.15 14.14
N ASN A 216 2.76 16.93 13.69
CA ASN A 216 1.74 15.89 13.48
C ASN A 216 1.36 15.22 14.81
N LEU A 217 2.30 15.09 15.76
CA LEU A 217 2.02 14.62 17.12
C LEU A 217 1.13 15.62 17.87
N ASP A 218 1.48 16.91 17.85
CA ASP A 218 0.74 17.98 18.53
C ASP A 218 -0.70 18.11 18.03
N ASN A 219 -0.96 17.73 16.77
CA ASN A 219 -2.29 17.73 16.17
C ASN A 219 -3.06 16.42 16.32
N SER A 220 -2.46 15.39 16.92
CA SER A 220 -3.14 14.11 17.16
C SER A 220 -4.03 14.19 18.39
N ASP A 221 -5.19 13.52 18.31
CA ASP A 221 -6.13 13.42 19.43
C ASP A 221 -5.68 12.35 20.43
N PHE A 222 -4.96 11.34 19.95
CA PHE A 222 -4.42 10.25 20.76
C PHE A 222 -3.00 9.93 20.30
N GLN A 223 -2.17 9.55 21.28
CA GLN A 223 -0.89 8.89 21.01
C GLN A 223 -0.98 7.46 21.50
N THR A 224 -0.43 6.52 20.74
CA THR A 224 -0.48 5.09 21.05
C THR A 224 0.87 4.43 20.91
N THR A 225 1.14 3.47 21.77
CA THR A 225 2.37 2.69 21.77
C THR A 225 2.10 1.20 21.77
N ILE A 226 2.99 0.42 21.16
CA ILE A 226 3.04 -1.03 21.27
C ILE A 226 4.10 -1.34 22.33
N PRO A 227 3.74 -1.86 23.52
CA PRO A 227 4.70 -2.08 24.60
C PRO A 227 5.70 -3.18 24.23
N MET A 228 6.98 -2.89 24.43
CA MET A 228 8.07 -3.84 24.23
C MET A 228 8.45 -4.51 25.55
N GLN A 229 8.62 -5.84 25.56
CA GLN A 229 9.01 -6.61 26.74
C GLN A 229 10.47 -7.06 26.69
N GLY A 230 11.11 -6.93 25.54
CA GLY A 230 12.50 -7.33 25.33
C GLY A 230 13.49 -6.17 25.50
N SER A 231 14.75 -6.41 25.17
CA SER A 231 15.82 -5.40 25.17
C SER A 231 15.76 -4.44 23.97
N ILE A 232 15.05 -4.83 22.90
CA ILE A 232 14.84 -4.00 21.72
C ILE A 232 13.62 -3.11 21.96
N ASN A 233 13.75 -1.82 21.70
CA ASN A 233 12.78 -0.78 22.06
C ASN A 233 11.80 -0.40 20.94
N SER A 234 11.89 -1.04 19.78
CA SER A 234 11.01 -0.75 18.65
C SER A 234 10.77 -1.98 17.77
N LEU A 235 9.67 -1.99 17.06
CA LEU A 235 9.38 -2.93 15.97
C LEU A 235 9.72 -2.29 14.62
N ASN A 236 9.98 -3.14 13.63
CA ASN A 236 9.95 -2.72 12.24
C ASN A 236 8.61 -2.03 11.92
N VAL A 237 8.63 -0.96 11.14
CA VAL A 237 7.46 -0.14 10.85
C VAL A 237 6.30 -0.93 10.23
N SER A 238 6.58 -1.88 9.32
CA SER A 238 5.54 -2.70 8.71
C SER A 238 4.90 -3.67 9.73
N ALA A 239 5.67 -4.14 10.72
CA ALA A 239 5.16 -4.95 11.82
C ALA A 239 4.27 -4.12 12.76
N SER A 240 4.66 -2.89 13.08
CA SER A 240 3.85 -1.96 13.90
C SER A 240 2.52 -1.66 13.22
N VAL A 241 2.54 -1.36 11.91
CA VAL A 241 1.32 -1.17 11.11
C VAL A 241 0.44 -2.41 11.18
N SER A 242 1.02 -3.60 11.04
CA SER A 242 0.25 -4.86 11.10
C SER A 242 -0.46 -5.02 12.44
N ALA A 243 0.24 -4.81 13.55
CA ALA A 243 -0.35 -4.91 14.88
C ALA A 243 -1.55 -3.97 15.05
N ILE A 244 -1.39 -2.68 14.72
CA ILE A 244 -2.44 -1.66 14.90
C ILE A 244 -3.63 -1.91 13.98
N LEU A 245 -3.41 -2.20 12.69
CA LEU A 245 -4.51 -2.40 11.74
C LEU A 245 -5.31 -3.67 12.02
N PHE A 246 -4.66 -4.76 12.46
CA PHE A 246 -5.38 -5.97 12.84
C PHE A 246 -6.09 -5.87 14.19
N GLU A 247 -5.61 -5.02 15.12
CA GLU A 247 -6.38 -4.67 16.31
C GLU A 247 -7.67 -3.91 15.92
N ARG A 248 -7.58 -2.92 15.02
CA ARG A 248 -8.77 -2.28 14.46
C ARG A 248 -9.74 -3.32 13.88
N LEU A 249 -9.24 -4.23 13.03
CA LEU A 249 -10.08 -5.27 12.44
C LEU A 249 -10.75 -6.14 13.52
N ARG A 250 -10.02 -6.52 14.58
CA ARG A 250 -10.57 -7.26 15.72
C ARG A 250 -11.73 -6.50 16.38
N GLN A 251 -11.58 -5.19 16.61
CA GLN A 251 -12.62 -4.35 17.21
C GLN A 251 -13.88 -4.32 16.34
N LEU A 252 -13.75 -4.16 15.01
CA LEU A 252 -14.87 -4.16 14.07
C LEU A 252 -15.60 -5.50 14.02
N LEU A 253 -14.86 -6.62 14.02
CA LEU A 253 -15.44 -7.96 14.02
C LEU A 253 -16.18 -8.28 15.33
N SER A 254 -15.67 -7.82 16.46
CA SER A 254 -16.33 -7.98 17.78
C SER A 254 -17.66 -7.22 17.83
N GLN A 255 -17.74 -6.03 17.27
CA GLN A 255 -18.97 -5.25 17.18
C GLN A 255 -20.04 -5.96 16.32
N LYS A 256 -19.66 -6.54 15.17
CA LYS A 256 -20.58 -7.28 14.30
C LYS A 256 -21.20 -8.51 15.00
N ARG A 257 -20.47 -9.15 15.91
CA ARG A 257 -20.98 -10.29 16.68
C ARG A 257 -22.01 -9.88 17.73
N LEU A 258 -21.88 -8.67 18.30
CA LEU A 258 -22.85 -8.15 19.27
C LEU A 258 -24.18 -7.73 18.63
N ILE A 259 -24.16 -7.26 17.40
CA ILE A 259 -25.37 -6.84 16.66
C ILE A 259 -26.15 -8.05 16.12
N LYS A 260 -25.52 -9.23 15.97
CA LYS A 260 -26.17 -10.46 15.47
C LYS A 260 -26.77 -11.32 16.60
N LYS A 261 -26.67 -10.94 17.85
CA LYS A 261 -27.37 -11.52 19.01
C LYS A 261 -28.57 -10.66 19.41
#